data_edd2a61c9c74b18129cc3b65938319ae
#
_entry.id   edd2a61c9c74b18129cc3b65938319ae
#
_cell.length_a   1.000
_cell.length_b   1.000
_cell.length_c   1.000
_cell.angle_alpha   90.00
_cell.angle_beta   90.00
_cell.angle_gamma   90.00
#
_symmetry.space_group_name_H-M   'P 1'
#
loop_
_entity.id
_entity.type
_entity.pdbx_description
1 polymer ?
#
loop_
_entity_poly.entity_id
_entity_poly.type
_entity_poly.pdbx_seq_one_letter_code
_entity_poly.pdbx_strand_id
1 'polypeptide(L)'
;MKTSTTLRALALAGAATTAVALAAPGNAAPTGPRFAAPVKVTPTLAGGYEPGIYADSFGNLYATAHKENAELAISPDSRSTTQTRSMSWTWYSDDHGKSWKNLPGPAGLDVQNHNFGDEGDMAIDDAGNVYFVDTNVTDISFTSWHADGLGKIAFKSHLPTVGFGEPVDDRPWVTAHNDGHVFYFGNEGNKNEYPLGQSGEAFGSGSGPGRYTVYSSYDGGTTWDHLGISLKDSGWCRPAAAPHSPYVYAMCTNDNGKIYSFVSANDGKQWKRYDVPGGYTAKGGGGFESYPNLQVMKDGSLWGFYLDPDSDNFKGGVPLRSHMYAYHSVDHGKTWKRYDVTPKNGAKQFEYGWMSVSPDGKKLGYAVYGRPTTKDLWRVYATTFTLGQKPVLTSLDEANPVTTDSAFPEAPGDFLMATFDNRGQFHVTWTRAVNQINAPDGGATGEGQRSLFRDIYSASTK
;
A
#
# COMPACT_ATOMS: atom_id res chain seq x y z
N MET A 1 -19.86 -91.16 58.46
CA MET A 1 -19.15 -90.07 58.99
C MET A 1 -18.67 -89.22 57.87
N LYS A 2 -19.37 -88.15 57.54
CA LYS A 2 -18.99 -87.20 56.49
C LYS A 2 -19.16 -85.82 57.05
N THR A 3 -18.06 -85.12 57.15
CA THR A 3 -17.95 -83.73 57.52
C THR A 3 -18.01 -82.84 56.28
N SER A 4 -19.02 -82.00 56.24
CA SER A 4 -19.15 -81.04 55.13
C SER A 4 -18.52 -79.69 55.61
N THR A 5 -17.62 -79.17 54.80
CA THR A 5 -16.98 -77.88 55.01
C THR A 5 -17.62 -76.87 54.11
N THR A 6 -18.25 -75.86 54.70
CA THR A 6 -18.87 -74.74 53.89
C THR A 6 -17.87 -73.65 53.71
N LEU A 7 -17.51 -73.37 52.40
CA LEU A 7 -16.72 -72.22 52.06
C LEU A 7 -17.63 -70.98 51.90
N ARG A 8 -17.30 -69.95 52.66
CA ARG A 8 -17.89 -68.60 52.53
C ARG A 8 -17.01 -67.80 51.50
N ALA A 9 -17.60 -67.42 50.41
CA ALA A 9 -16.96 -66.51 49.47
C ALA A 9 -17.10 -65.05 49.96
N LEU A 10 -16.00 -64.37 50.16
CA LEU A 10 -15.95 -62.92 50.36
C LEU A 10 -15.95 -62.23 48.97
N ALA A 11 -16.97 -61.42 48.69
CA ALA A 11 -17.01 -60.53 47.56
C ALA A 11 -16.22 -59.24 47.90
N LEU A 12 -15.08 -59.03 47.27
CA LEU A 12 -14.41 -57.75 47.23
C LEU A 12 -15.08 -56.83 46.21
N ALA A 13 -15.75 -55.77 46.67
CA ALA A 13 -16.20 -54.68 45.83
C ALA A 13 -15.00 -53.77 45.50
N GLY A 14 -14.48 -53.89 44.28
CA GLY A 14 -13.49 -52.98 43.77
C GLY A 14 -14.12 -51.65 43.34
N ALA A 15 -13.85 -50.59 44.05
CA ALA A 15 -14.19 -49.20 43.64
C ALA A 15 -13.25 -48.78 42.50
N ALA A 16 -13.77 -48.75 41.27
CA ALA A 16 -13.06 -48.15 40.13
C ALA A 16 -13.14 -46.62 40.23
N THR A 17 -12.07 -46.00 40.67
CA THR A 17 -11.89 -44.55 40.57
C THR A 17 -11.55 -44.19 39.11
N THR A 18 -12.54 -43.70 38.38
CA THR A 18 -12.35 -43.05 37.10
C THR A 18 -11.63 -41.73 37.31
N ALA A 19 -10.34 -41.68 37.07
CA ALA A 19 -9.57 -40.44 36.98
C ALA A 19 -10.02 -39.71 35.69
N VAL A 20 -10.87 -38.71 35.84
CA VAL A 20 -11.12 -37.74 34.76
C VAL A 20 -9.88 -36.89 34.63
N ALA A 21 -9.06 -37.20 33.64
CA ALA A 21 -7.97 -36.31 33.22
C ALA A 21 -8.62 -35.03 32.65
N LEU A 22 -8.67 -33.98 33.45
CA LEU A 22 -8.92 -32.64 32.99
C LEU A 22 -7.75 -32.32 32.00
N ALA A 23 -8.00 -32.43 30.73
CA ALA A 23 -7.12 -31.90 29.72
C ALA A 23 -6.99 -30.40 30.01
N ALA A 24 -5.79 -29.94 30.36
CA ALA A 24 -5.49 -28.53 30.42
C ALA A 24 -5.92 -27.89 29.06
N PRO A 25 -6.56 -26.72 29.09
CA PRO A 25 -6.90 -26.05 27.85
C PRO A 25 -5.59 -25.87 27.08
N GLY A 26 -5.43 -26.63 26.00
CA GLY A 26 -4.31 -26.47 25.11
C GLY A 26 -4.30 -25.03 24.67
N ASN A 27 -3.23 -24.30 24.91
CA ASN A 27 -3.04 -22.98 24.36
C ASN A 27 -3.18 -23.11 22.85
N ALA A 28 -4.37 -22.81 22.32
CA ALA A 28 -4.57 -22.71 20.89
C ALA A 28 -3.53 -21.73 20.36
N ALA A 29 -2.78 -22.13 19.35
CA ALA A 29 -1.83 -21.24 18.70
C ALA A 29 -2.58 -19.94 18.32
N PRO A 30 -2.00 -18.76 18.55
CA PRO A 30 -2.66 -17.52 18.23
C PRO A 30 -3.03 -17.54 16.74
N THR A 31 -4.32 -17.42 16.48
CA THR A 31 -4.85 -17.35 15.11
C THR A 31 -4.81 -15.89 14.67
N GLY A 32 -4.34 -15.65 13.43
CA GLY A 32 -4.39 -14.33 12.81
C GLY A 32 -5.83 -13.81 12.65
N PRO A 33 -5.99 -12.55 12.26
CA PRO A 33 -7.31 -11.97 12.02
C PRO A 33 -8.03 -12.72 10.90
N ARG A 34 -9.37 -12.76 10.98
CA ARG A 34 -10.19 -13.35 9.92
C ARG A 34 -10.57 -12.28 8.92
N PHE A 35 -10.40 -12.59 7.63
CA PHE A 35 -10.82 -11.75 6.52
C PHE A 35 -12.05 -12.31 5.82
N ALA A 36 -12.83 -11.45 5.18
CA ALA A 36 -13.86 -11.84 4.25
C ALA A 36 -13.22 -12.44 2.97
N ALA A 37 -14.01 -13.12 2.16
CA ALA A 37 -13.54 -13.56 0.85
C ALA A 37 -13.15 -12.34 -0.01
N PRO A 38 -12.09 -12.45 -0.82
CA PRO A 38 -11.69 -11.39 -1.71
C PRO A 38 -12.81 -10.95 -2.66
N VAL A 39 -12.91 -9.65 -2.88
CA VAL A 39 -13.81 -9.02 -3.84
C VAL A 39 -12.97 -8.43 -4.97
N LYS A 40 -13.35 -8.70 -6.21
CA LYS A 40 -12.73 -8.07 -7.37
C LYS A 40 -13.17 -6.61 -7.46
N VAL A 41 -12.22 -5.68 -7.53
CA VAL A 41 -12.46 -4.24 -7.65
C VAL A 41 -12.57 -3.85 -9.12
N THR A 42 -11.64 -4.32 -9.95
CA THR A 42 -11.65 -4.04 -11.40
C THR A 42 -12.87 -4.63 -12.08
N PRO A 43 -13.53 -3.91 -13.01
CA PRO A 43 -14.57 -4.49 -13.84
C PRO A 43 -14.05 -5.67 -14.69
N THR A 44 -14.98 -6.43 -15.24
CA THR A 44 -14.63 -7.48 -16.21
C THR A 44 -13.94 -6.86 -17.41
N LEU A 45 -12.82 -7.44 -17.84
CA LEU A 45 -11.99 -7.01 -18.97
C LEU A 45 -11.21 -5.69 -18.78
N ALA A 46 -11.26 -5.10 -17.61
CA ALA A 46 -10.41 -3.95 -17.28
C ALA A 46 -9.35 -4.40 -16.29
N GLY A 47 -8.12 -4.52 -16.70
CA GLY A 47 -7.00 -4.85 -15.81
C GLY A 47 -6.58 -3.66 -14.96
N GLY A 48 -5.74 -3.93 -13.96
CA GLY A 48 -5.12 -2.89 -13.14
C GLY A 48 -4.03 -3.45 -12.24
N TYR A 49 -3.13 -2.59 -11.80
CA TYR A 49 -2.04 -2.94 -10.87
C TYR A 49 -1.73 -1.75 -9.96
N GLU A 50 -0.93 -2.00 -8.94
CA GLU A 50 -0.50 -0.99 -7.96
C GLU A 50 -1.66 -0.20 -7.32
N PRO A 51 -2.55 -0.89 -6.60
CA PRO A 51 -3.76 -0.29 -6.10
C PRO A 51 -3.55 0.54 -4.84
N GLY A 52 -4.23 1.69 -4.77
CA GLY A 52 -4.47 2.45 -3.54
C GLY A 52 -5.76 2.03 -2.83
N ILE A 53 -5.83 2.26 -1.52
CA ILE A 53 -7.07 2.20 -0.75
C ILE A 53 -7.08 3.26 0.36
N TYR A 54 -8.19 3.98 0.46
CA TYR A 54 -8.36 5.11 1.37
C TYR A 54 -9.75 5.04 2.02
N ALA A 55 -9.90 5.67 3.17
CA ALA A 55 -11.19 5.72 3.87
C ALA A 55 -11.45 7.14 4.37
N ASP A 56 -12.68 7.62 4.22
CA ASP A 56 -13.11 8.89 4.78
C ASP A 56 -13.78 8.74 6.16
N SER A 57 -14.11 9.87 6.77
CA SER A 57 -14.79 9.92 8.06
C SER A 57 -16.24 9.44 8.01
N PHE A 58 -16.86 9.40 6.82
CA PHE A 58 -18.24 8.94 6.62
C PHE A 58 -18.32 7.41 6.47
N GLY A 59 -17.19 6.74 6.22
CA GLY A 59 -17.10 5.30 6.01
C GLY A 59 -17.14 4.89 4.54
N ASN A 60 -17.00 5.83 3.61
CA ASN A 60 -16.70 5.48 2.23
C ASN A 60 -15.27 4.95 2.15
N LEU A 61 -15.09 3.95 1.32
CA LEU A 61 -13.80 3.51 0.86
C LEU A 61 -13.57 3.99 -0.55
N TYR A 62 -12.33 4.32 -0.85
CA TYR A 62 -11.90 4.71 -2.19
C TYR A 62 -10.76 3.79 -2.62
N ALA A 63 -10.71 3.45 -3.90
CA ALA A 63 -9.62 2.68 -4.47
C ALA A 63 -9.14 3.33 -5.76
N THR A 64 -7.84 3.24 -5.98
CA THR A 64 -7.17 3.65 -7.21
C THR A 64 -6.38 2.49 -7.77
N ALA A 65 -6.09 2.49 -9.05
CA ALA A 65 -5.11 1.58 -9.66
C ALA A 65 -4.64 2.13 -10.99
N HIS A 66 -3.42 1.79 -11.39
CA HIS A 66 -3.00 1.91 -12.77
C HIS A 66 -3.96 1.11 -13.65
N LYS A 67 -4.28 1.66 -14.82
CA LYS A 67 -5.12 0.98 -15.79
C LYS A 67 -4.28 0.07 -16.66
N GLU A 68 -4.50 -1.23 -16.55
CA GLU A 68 -3.98 -2.16 -17.54
C GLU A 68 -4.99 -2.30 -18.67
N ASN A 69 -4.59 -1.94 -19.87
CA ASN A 69 -5.51 -1.94 -20.99
C ASN A 69 -5.57 -3.34 -21.62
N ALA A 70 -6.57 -4.12 -21.22
CA ALA A 70 -6.84 -5.43 -21.81
C ALA A 70 -7.12 -5.37 -23.33
N GLU A 71 -7.67 -4.25 -23.81
CA GLU A 71 -7.90 -4.06 -25.24
C GLU A 71 -6.60 -3.96 -26.02
N LEU A 72 -5.53 -3.44 -25.43
CA LEU A 72 -4.20 -3.42 -26.06
C LEU A 72 -3.58 -4.81 -26.20
N ALA A 73 -3.88 -5.71 -25.28
CA ALA A 73 -3.44 -7.09 -25.37
C ALA A 73 -4.17 -7.90 -26.46
N ILE A 74 -5.35 -7.42 -26.89
CA ILE A 74 -6.22 -8.10 -27.87
C ILE A 74 -6.09 -7.48 -29.27
N SER A 75 -5.74 -6.20 -29.40
CA SER A 75 -5.64 -5.50 -30.68
C SER A 75 -4.21 -5.23 -31.11
N PRO A 76 -3.74 -5.85 -32.20
CA PRO A 76 -2.40 -5.58 -32.76
C PRO A 76 -2.19 -4.13 -33.19
N ASP A 77 -3.27 -3.43 -33.55
CA ASP A 77 -3.22 -2.05 -34.07
C ASP A 77 -3.14 -0.98 -33.00
N SER A 78 -3.30 -1.34 -31.76
CA SER A 78 -3.25 -0.43 -30.61
C SER A 78 -1.84 0.06 -30.26
N ARG A 79 -0.83 -0.41 -30.97
CA ARG A 79 0.59 -0.04 -30.78
C ARG A 79 0.90 1.42 -31.06
N SER A 80 0.07 2.12 -31.80
CA SER A 80 0.38 3.47 -32.28
C SER A 80 -0.11 4.58 -31.38
N THR A 81 -0.87 4.29 -30.33
CA THR A 81 -1.47 5.34 -29.56
C THR A 81 -0.93 5.33 -28.13
N THR A 82 0.08 6.13 -27.93
CA THR A 82 0.51 6.64 -26.62
C THR A 82 -0.67 7.19 -25.77
N GLN A 83 -1.80 7.44 -26.37
CA GLN A 83 -2.98 8.04 -25.72
C GLN A 83 -3.86 7.08 -24.91
N THR A 84 -3.73 5.77 -25.09
CA THR A 84 -4.59 4.81 -24.36
C THR A 84 -3.88 4.08 -23.23
N ARG A 85 -2.60 4.33 -23.03
CA ARG A 85 -1.78 3.65 -22.02
C ARG A 85 -1.81 4.29 -20.64
N SER A 86 -2.36 5.48 -20.54
CA SER A 86 -2.13 6.36 -19.43
C SER A 86 -3.44 6.80 -18.80
N MET A 87 -4.09 5.93 -18.05
CA MET A 87 -5.27 6.32 -17.26
C MET A 87 -5.32 5.44 -16.03
N SER A 88 -5.42 6.07 -14.86
CA SER A 88 -5.67 5.35 -13.64
C SER A 88 -7.17 5.18 -13.41
N TRP A 89 -7.50 4.10 -12.72
CA TRP A 89 -8.85 3.84 -12.26
C TRP A 89 -9.12 4.50 -10.91
N THR A 90 -10.35 4.97 -10.70
CA THR A 90 -10.84 5.44 -9.40
C THR A 90 -12.22 4.89 -9.08
N TRP A 91 -12.36 4.26 -7.92
CA TRP A 91 -13.61 3.66 -7.45
C TRP A 91 -13.93 4.12 -6.04
N TYR A 92 -15.18 3.92 -5.66
CA TYR A 92 -15.62 4.02 -4.27
C TYR A 92 -16.52 2.85 -3.88
N SER A 93 -16.61 2.59 -2.59
CA SER A 93 -17.54 1.64 -1.98
C SER A 93 -18.24 2.32 -0.80
N ASP A 94 -19.56 2.20 -0.76
CA ASP A 94 -20.43 2.67 0.34
C ASP A 94 -21.02 1.51 1.15
N ASP A 95 -20.49 0.29 0.93
CA ASP A 95 -20.93 -0.94 1.57
C ASP A 95 -19.80 -1.72 2.24
N HIS A 96 -18.73 -1.01 2.64
CA HIS A 96 -17.53 -1.53 3.30
C HIS A 96 -16.72 -2.52 2.45
N GLY A 97 -16.56 -2.20 1.17
CA GLY A 97 -15.74 -2.97 0.23
C GLY A 97 -16.39 -4.24 -0.29
N LYS A 98 -17.71 -4.41 -0.13
CA LYS A 98 -18.43 -5.56 -0.70
C LYS A 98 -18.72 -5.38 -2.18
N SER A 99 -18.87 -4.15 -2.62
CA SER A 99 -18.99 -3.78 -4.03
C SER A 99 -18.30 -2.45 -4.31
N TRP A 100 -17.92 -2.25 -5.57
CA TRP A 100 -17.20 -1.07 -6.01
C TRP A 100 -17.89 -0.41 -7.19
N LYS A 101 -17.91 0.92 -7.19
CA LYS A 101 -18.54 1.76 -8.21
C LYS A 101 -17.51 2.79 -8.68
N ASN A 102 -17.56 3.18 -9.94
CA ASN A 102 -16.75 4.30 -10.43
C ASN A 102 -17.07 5.58 -9.67
N LEU A 103 -16.07 6.38 -9.35
CA LEU A 103 -16.30 7.73 -8.86
C LEU A 103 -17.03 8.56 -9.92
N PRO A 104 -17.99 9.44 -9.52
CA PRO A 104 -18.77 10.22 -10.48
C PRO A 104 -17.87 11.18 -11.27
N GLY A 105 -18.17 11.32 -12.56
CA GLY A 105 -17.56 12.30 -13.45
C GLY A 105 -18.40 13.56 -13.63
N PRO A 106 -17.95 14.51 -14.49
CA PRO A 106 -18.79 15.58 -14.97
C PRO A 106 -20.06 15.04 -15.59
N ALA A 107 -21.14 15.82 -15.56
CA ALA A 107 -22.46 15.39 -16.05
C ALA A 107 -22.37 14.80 -17.48
N GLY A 108 -22.70 13.53 -17.62
CA GLY A 108 -22.67 12.80 -18.89
C GLY A 108 -21.28 12.25 -19.29
N LEU A 109 -20.25 12.38 -18.45
CA LEU A 109 -18.92 11.88 -18.71
C LEU A 109 -18.48 10.94 -17.58
N ASP A 110 -17.83 9.86 -17.98
CA ASP A 110 -17.14 8.97 -17.05
C ASP A 110 -15.72 9.54 -16.83
N VAL A 111 -15.36 9.85 -15.59
CA VAL A 111 -14.01 10.32 -15.22
C VAL A 111 -12.96 9.33 -15.64
N GLN A 112 -13.28 8.04 -15.65
CA GLN A 112 -12.37 6.98 -16.06
C GLN A 112 -11.88 7.14 -17.52
N ASN A 113 -12.63 7.85 -18.35
CA ASN A 113 -12.26 8.10 -19.74
C ASN A 113 -11.56 9.45 -19.93
N HIS A 114 -11.38 10.22 -18.87
CA HIS A 114 -10.84 11.58 -18.94
C HIS A 114 -9.64 11.81 -18.02
N ASN A 115 -9.37 10.90 -17.11
CA ASN A 115 -8.12 10.93 -16.34
C ASN A 115 -6.95 10.63 -17.27
N PHE A 116 -5.96 11.48 -17.20
CA PHE A 116 -4.75 11.39 -17.98
C PHE A 116 -3.61 11.07 -17.03
N GLY A 117 -3.16 9.84 -17.03
CA GLY A 117 -2.09 9.43 -16.15
C GLY A 117 -1.87 7.92 -16.14
N ASP A 118 -0.74 7.51 -15.60
CA ASP A 118 -0.27 6.13 -15.52
C ASP A 118 -0.15 5.66 -14.08
N GLU A 119 0.04 6.59 -13.15
CA GLU A 119 0.23 6.30 -11.74
C GLU A 119 -0.40 7.40 -10.89
N GLY A 120 -1.27 7.04 -9.96
CA GLY A 120 -2.01 8.01 -9.19
C GLY A 120 -2.15 7.70 -7.71
N ASP A 121 -2.26 8.76 -6.91
CA ASP A 121 -2.52 8.70 -5.47
C ASP A 121 -3.70 9.58 -5.08
N MET A 122 -4.31 9.27 -3.95
CA MET A 122 -5.49 9.96 -3.46
C MET A 122 -5.29 10.48 -2.04
N ALA A 123 -5.82 11.67 -1.79
CA ALA A 123 -5.90 12.26 -0.46
C ALA A 123 -7.34 12.64 -0.11
N ILE A 124 -7.63 12.65 1.17
CA ILE A 124 -8.92 13.08 1.70
C ILE A 124 -8.64 14.09 2.81
N ASP A 125 -9.23 15.27 2.73
CA ASP A 125 -9.10 16.26 3.78
C ASP A 125 -10.17 16.10 4.88
N ASP A 126 -10.05 16.88 5.92
CA ASP A 126 -10.95 16.86 7.08
C ASP A 126 -12.31 17.52 6.82
N ALA A 127 -12.50 18.20 5.69
CA ALA A 127 -13.78 18.71 5.22
C ALA A 127 -14.54 17.71 4.32
N GLY A 128 -13.94 16.57 3.99
CA GLY A 128 -14.55 15.54 3.13
C GLY A 128 -14.28 15.75 1.64
N ASN A 129 -13.36 16.64 1.28
CA ASN A 129 -12.91 16.71 -0.10
C ASN A 129 -11.94 15.56 -0.39
N VAL A 130 -12.09 14.99 -1.58
CA VAL A 130 -11.29 13.88 -2.09
C VAL A 130 -10.52 14.37 -3.30
N TYR A 131 -9.23 14.19 -3.30
CA TYR A 131 -8.30 14.68 -4.30
C TYR A 131 -7.55 13.50 -4.91
N PHE A 132 -7.40 13.49 -6.21
CA PHE A 132 -6.67 12.49 -6.95
C PHE A 132 -5.69 13.17 -7.89
N VAL A 133 -4.44 12.78 -7.78
CA VAL A 133 -3.37 13.13 -8.73
C VAL A 133 -3.05 11.91 -9.57
N ASP A 134 -2.77 12.13 -10.84
CA ASP A 134 -2.47 11.07 -11.78
C ASP A 134 -1.38 11.55 -12.74
N THR A 135 -0.23 10.88 -12.77
CA THR A 135 0.89 11.27 -13.61
C THR A 135 0.93 10.50 -14.93
N ASN A 136 1.29 11.20 -15.98
CA ASN A 136 1.66 10.58 -17.27
C ASN A 136 3.16 10.62 -17.51
N VAL A 137 3.94 10.74 -16.44
CA VAL A 137 5.39 10.86 -16.49
C VAL A 137 5.90 12.26 -16.86
N THR A 138 5.17 13.01 -17.68
CA THR A 138 5.59 14.35 -18.16
C THR A 138 4.78 15.47 -17.56
N ASP A 139 3.67 15.16 -16.92
CA ASP A 139 2.77 16.11 -16.27
C ASP A 139 1.81 15.36 -15.36
N ILE A 140 1.07 16.06 -14.54
CA ILE A 140 0.01 15.49 -13.72
C ILE A 140 -1.35 16.05 -14.09
N SER A 141 -2.38 15.21 -13.98
CA SER A 141 -3.75 15.64 -13.89
C SER A 141 -4.22 15.70 -12.44
N PHE A 142 -5.22 16.50 -12.18
CA PHE A 142 -5.80 16.66 -10.85
C PHE A 142 -7.32 16.59 -10.92
N THR A 143 -7.92 15.74 -10.08
CA THR A 143 -9.36 15.59 -10.01
C THR A 143 -9.81 15.70 -8.57
N SER A 144 -10.97 16.32 -8.35
CA SER A 144 -11.53 16.46 -7.00
C SER A 144 -13.02 16.11 -6.94
N TRP A 145 -13.40 15.59 -5.79
CA TRP A 145 -14.78 15.30 -5.38
C TRP A 145 -15.02 15.84 -3.97
N HIS A 146 -16.29 15.82 -3.57
CA HIS A 146 -16.69 16.11 -2.20
C HIS A 146 -17.68 15.07 -1.71
N ALA A 147 -17.43 14.54 -0.52
CA ALA A 147 -18.31 13.60 0.17
C ALA A 147 -19.08 14.33 1.29
N ASP A 148 -20.42 14.31 1.22
CA ASP A 148 -21.33 14.82 2.25
C ASP A 148 -21.88 13.72 3.17
N GLY A 149 -21.46 12.48 2.97
CA GLY A 149 -21.91 11.31 3.71
C GLY A 149 -21.64 10.00 3.00
N LEU A 150 -22.07 8.90 3.61
CA LEU A 150 -21.91 7.57 3.06
C LEU A 150 -22.61 7.45 1.70
N GLY A 151 -21.86 7.17 0.65
CA GLY A 151 -22.36 7.07 -0.73
C GLY A 151 -22.78 8.39 -1.39
N LYS A 152 -22.60 9.52 -0.71
CA LYS A 152 -22.96 10.85 -1.23
C LYS A 152 -21.70 11.58 -1.68
N ILE A 153 -21.24 11.25 -2.88
CA ILE A 153 -20.02 11.78 -3.45
C ILE A 153 -20.36 12.56 -4.72
N ALA A 154 -19.93 13.81 -4.79
CA ALA A 154 -20.15 14.70 -5.92
C ALA A 154 -18.82 15.09 -6.57
N PHE A 155 -18.77 15.04 -7.90
CA PHE A 155 -17.66 15.59 -8.67
C PHE A 155 -17.56 17.11 -8.47
N LYS A 156 -16.33 17.62 -8.34
CA LYS A 156 -16.04 19.05 -8.18
C LYS A 156 -15.31 19.63 -9.37
N SER A 157 -14.12 19.11 -9.67
CA SER A 157 -13.28 19.67 -10.73
C SER A 157 -12.36 18.63 -11.33
N HIS A 158 -11.89 18.90 -12.54
CA HIS A 158 -10.84 18.16 -13.20
C HIS A 158 -9.94 19.13 -13.97
N LEU A 159 -8.65 19.09 -13.68
CA LEU A 159 -7.60 19.76 -14.42
C LEU A 159 -6.81 18.69 -15.17
N PRO A 160 -6.88 18.65 -16.51
CA PRO A 160 -6.18 17.61 -17.27
C PRO A 160 -4.66 17.74 -17.23
N THR A 161 -4.17 18.94 -16.90
CA THR A 161 -2.76 19.29 -16.81
C THR A 161 -2.58 20.38 -15.78
N VAL A 162 -1.75 20.15 -14.77
CA VAL A 162 -1.43 21.15 -13.75
C VAL A 162 -0.29 22.06 -14.20
N GLY A 163 0.64 21.53 -15.01
CA GLY A 163 1.74 22.31 -15.56
C GLY A 163 2.84 22.59 -14.54
N PHE A 164 3.23 21.64 -13.74
CA PHE A 164 4.44 21.74 -12.93
C PHE A 164 5.66 21.79 -13.85
N GLY A 165 6.63 22.62 -13.49
CA GLY A 165 7.78 22.91 -14.37
C GLY A 165 8.80 21.78 -14.53
N GLU A 166 8.53 20.60 -13.99
CA GLU A 166 9.44 19.46 -14.00
C GLU A 166 8.82 18.29 -14.77
N PRO A 167 9.54 17.76 -15.76
CA PRO A 167 8.92 16.87 -16.75
C PRO A 167 8.98 15.39 -16.42
N VAL A 168 9.38 14.96 -15.24
CA VAL A 168 9.53 13.53 -14.94
C VAL A 168 9.05 13.24 -13.54
N ASP A 169 7.85 12.71 -13.45
CA ASP A 169 7.24 12.27 -12.20
C ASP A 169 7.03 10.77 -12.22
N ASP A 170 7.55 10.12 -11.21
CA ASP A 170 7.32 8.72 -10.89
C ASP A 170 6.96 8.62 -9.40
N ARG A 171 6.03 7.79 -9.02
CA ARG A 171 5.53 7.69 -7.64
C ARG A 171 4.95 9.01 -7.11
N PRO A 172 3.92 9.54 -7.76
CA PRO A 172 3.24 10.75 -7.31
C PRO A 172 2.50 10.47 -6.02
N TRP A 173 2.75 11.29 -5.01
CA TRP A 173 2.02 11.19 -3.76
C TRP A 173 1.27 12.48 -3.46
N VAL A 174 0.10 12.37 -2.87
CA VAL A 174 -0.70 13.51 -2.46
C VAL A 174 -1.14 13.38 -1.01
N THR A 175 -1.19 14.49 -0.31
CA THR A 175 -1.84 14.58 1.01
C THR A 175 -2.60 15.90 1.11
N ALA A 176 -3.62 15.93 1.97
CA ALA A 176 -4.47 17.10 2.12
C ALA A 176 -4.98 17.26 3.55
N HIS A 177 -5.29 18.50 3.92
CA HIS A 177 -5.95 18.88 5.17
C HIS A 177 -6.64 20.25 5.06
N ASN A 178 -7.32 20.67 6.12
CA ASN A 178 -7.82 22.05 6.31
C ASN A 178 -8.65 22.62 5.15
N ASP A 179 -9.60 21.86 4.62
CA ASP A 179 -10.53 22.29 3.57
C ASP A 179 -9.81 22.94 2.36
N GLY A 180 -9.12 22.11 1.62
CA GLY A 180 -8.51 22.53 0.36
C GLY A 180 -7.01 22.81 0.40
N HIS A 181 -6.32 22.57 1.51
CA HIS A 181 -4.87 22.57 1.51
C HIS A 181 -4.36 21.23 0.97
N VAL A 182 -3.81 21.24 -0.23
CA VAL A 182 -3.36 20.04 -0.94
C VAL A 182 -1.86 20.14 -1.22
N PHE A 183 -1.14 19.06 -0.97
CA PHE A 183 0.31 18.99 -1.18
C PHE A 183 0.61 17.80 -2.08
N TYR A 184 1.16 18.09 -3.24
CA TYR A 184 1.64 17.12 -4.19
C TYR A 184 3.14 16.92 -4.01
N PHE A 185 3.56 15.66 -3.96
CA PHE A 185 4.95 15.23 -3.83
C PHE A 185 5.34 14.50 -5.11
N GLY A 186 6.05 15.16 -5.99
CA GLY A 186 6.59 14.60 -7.22
C GLY A 186 8.00 14.06 -7.00
N ASN A 187 8.25 12.83 -7.41
CA ASN A 187 9.61 12.28 -7.43
C ASN A 187 10.32 12.71 -8.71
N GLU A 188 10.93 13.85 -8.66
CA GLU A 188 11.64 14.41 -9.79
C GLU A 188 12.99 13.70 -9.97
N GLY A 189 13.20 13.12 -11.12
CA GLY A 189 14.49 12.63 -11.55
C GLY A 189 15.55 13.74 -11.54
N ASN A 190 16.83 13.39 -11.47
CA ASN A 190 17.90 14.36 -11.50
C ASN A 190 17.97 15.07 -12.87
N LYS A 191 17.54 16.32 -12.93
CA LYS A 191 17.54 17.18 -14.13
C LYS A 191 18.86 17.21 -14.90
N ASN A 192 19.98 16.99 -14.22
CA ASN A 192 21.32 17.08 -14.81
C ASN A 192 21.78 15.78 -15.45
N GLU A 193 21.09 14.67 -15.20
CA GLU A 193 21.52 13.35 -15.68
C GLU A 193 20.74 12.85 -16.90
N TYR A 194 19.54 13.42 -17.17
CA TYR A 194 18.71 12.95 -18.29
C TYR A 194 18.19 14.11 -19.12
N PRO A 195 18.91 14.49 -20.19
CA PRO A 195 18.35 15.37 -21.20
C PRO A 195 17.14 14.68 -21.86
N LEU A 196 16.04 15.41 -22.01
CA LEU A 196 14.82 15.00 -22.68
C LEU A 196 15.14 14.23 -23.97
N GLY A 197 14.76 12.97 -24.07
CA GLY A 197 14.90 12.15 -25.26
C GLY A 197 15.77 10.90 -25.14
N GLN A 198 16.38 10.62 -24.00
CA GLN A 198 17.01 9.33 -23.76
C GLN A 198 16.01 8.41 -23.05
N SER A 199 15.35 7.62 -23.86
CA SER A 199 14.37 6.62 -23.43
C SER A 199 14.98 5.51 -22.58
N GLY A 200 14.33 5.12 -21.51
CA GLY A 200 14.34 3.75 -20.99
C GLY A 200 15.13 3.48 -19.73
N GLU A 201 15.98 4.38 -19.25
CA GLU A 201 16.74 4.13 -18.00
C GLU A 201 16.52 5.22 -16.93
N ALA A 202 15.65 6.16 -17.18
CA ALA A 202 15.43 7.33 -16.33
C ALA A 202 14.55 7.01 -15.10
N PHE A 203 13.81 5.92 -15.14
CA PHE A 203 12.86 5.57 -14.11
C PHE A 203 13.44 4.52 -13.18
N GLY A 204 13.67 4.90 -11.94
CA GLY A 204 13.93 3.94 -10.85
C GLY A 204 15.27 3.24 -10.84
N SER A 205 16.20 3.52 -11.74
CA SER A 205 17.52 2.84 -11.74
C SER A 205 18.51 3.36 -10.69
N GLY A 206 18.06 4.19 -9.73
CA GLY A 206 18.78 4.41 -8.47
C GLY A 206 20.21 4.97 -8.56
N SER A 207 20.60 5.62 -9.63
CA SER A 207 21.98 6.12 -9.76
C SER A 207 22.14 7.61 -9.41
N GLY A 208 21.07 8.31 -9.07
CA GLY A 208 21.11 9.68 -8.59
C GLY A 208 20.35 9.85 -7.29
N PRO A 209 20.68 10.86 -6.45
CA PRO A 209 19.88 11.16 -5.28
C PRO A 209 18.48 11.60 -5.73
N GLY A 210 17.55 10.65 -5.76
CA GLY A 210 16.13 10.94 -5.94
C GLY A 210 15.73 12.04 -4.97
N ARG A 211 14.93 12.97 -5.41
CA ARG A 211 14.41 14.02 -4.54
C ARG A 211 12.96 14.27 -4.86
N TYR A 212 12.18 14.41 -3.81
CA TYR A 212 10.83 14.88 -3.94
C TYR A 212 10.78 16.40 -3.92
N THR A 213 9.98 16.96 -4.80
CA THR A 213 9.57 18.35 -4.76
C THR A 213 8.12 18.43 -4.33
N VAL A 214 7.83 19.34 -3.40
CA VAL A 214 6.51 19.56 -2.84
C VAL A 214 5.89 20.77 -3.48
N TYR A 215 4.76 20.60 -4.15
CA TYR A 215 3.92 21.65 -4.70
C TYR A 215 2.68 21.82 -3.83
N SER A 216 2.25 23.03 -3.61
CA SER A 216 1.15 23.33 -2.68
C SER A 216 0.01 24.06 -3.37
N SER A 217 -1.19 23.69 -3.01
CA SER A 217 -2.43 24.41 -3.31
C SER A 217 -3.17 24.69 -2.01
N TYR A 218 -3.81 25.86 -1.90
CA TYR A 218 -4.59 26.26 -0.73
C TYR A 218 -6.05 26.57 -1.07
N ASP A 219 -6.50 26.16 -2.26
CA ASP A 219 -7.83 26.41 -2.81
C ASP A 219 -8.44 25.16 -3.50
N GLY A 220 -8.13 23.98 -2.95
CA GLY A 220 -8.66 22.71 -3.45
C GLY A 220 -8.08 22.27 -4.78
N GLY A 221 -6.85 22.69 -5.10
CA GLY A 221 -6.18 22.33 -6.34
C GLY A 221 -6.53 23.23 -7.53
N THR A 222 -7.22 24.36 -7.31
CA THR A 222 -7.56 25.31 -8.38
C THR A 222 -6.33 26.08 -8.84
N THR A 223 -5.48 26.50 -7.88
CA THR A 223 -4.19 27.13 -8.17
C THR A 223 -3.08 26.44 -7.39
N TRP A 224 -1.87 26.45 -7.96
CA TRP A 224 -0.72 25.75 -7.41
C TRP A 224 0.53 26.64 -7.37
N ASP A 225 1.37 26.40 -6.36
CA ASP A 225 2.75 26.93 -6.37
C ASP A 225 3.59 26.08 -7.33
N HIS A 226 3.88 26.63 -8.52
CA HIS A 226 4.63 25.97 -9.57
C HIS A 226 6.15 25.93 -9.34
N LEU A 227 6.68 26.61 -8.32
CA LEU A 227 8.12 26.57 -8.02
C LEU A 227 8.49 25.38 -7.17
N GLY A 228 7.57 24.93 -6.32
CA GLY A 228 7.76 23.82 -5.42
C GLY A 228 8.91 24.00 -4.42
N ILE A 229 9.01 23.09 -3.47
CA ILE A 229 10.08 23.04 -2.48
C ILE A 229 10.74 21.66 -2.51
N SER A 230 12.00 21.61 -2.92
CA SER A 230 12.77 20.36 -3.00
C SER A 230 13.18 19.86 -1.61
N LEU A 231 12.83 18.61 -1.30
CA LEU A 231 13.29 17.88 -0.12
C LEU A 231 14.62 17.19 -0.44
N LYS A 232 15.70 17.73 0.07
CA LYS A 232 17.06 17.21 -0.21
C LYS A 232 17.28 15.83 0.41
N ASP A 233 17.93 14.92 -0.34
CA ASP A 233 18.21 13.53 0.05
C ASP A 233 16.94 12.71 0.34
N SER A 234 15.88 12.95 -0.37
CA SER A 234 14.65 12.18 -0.29
C SER A 234 14.55 11.26 -1.51
N GLY A 235 14.88 10.00 -1.36
CA GLY A 235 14.71 9.02 -2.44
C GLY A 235 13.24 8.62 -2.62
N TRP A 236 12.69 7.88 -1.66
CA TRP A 236 11.31 7.40 -1.67
C TRP A 236 10.56 7.97 -0.48
N CYS A 237 9.49 8.70 -0.72
CA CYS A 237 8.72 9.38 0.32
C CYS A 237 7.28 8.89 0.39
N ARG A 238 6.68 9.01 1.57
CA ARG A 238 5.23 8.99 1.77
C ARG A 238 4.83 10.19 2.62
N PRO A 239 3.97 11.09 2.12
CA PRO A 239 3.48 12.23 2.88
C PRO A 239 2.29 11.88 3.77
N ALA A 240 2.05 12.74 4.76
CA ALA A 240 0.82 12.80 5.53
C ALA A 240 0.61 14.21 6.07
N ALA A 241 -0.63 14.71 6.05
CA ALA A 241 -0.99 16.00 6.61
C ALA A 241 -1.85 15.84 7.86
N ALA A 242 -1.63 16.69 8.86
CA ALA A 242 -2.35 16.63 10.12
C ALA A 242 -3.68 17.37 10.03
N PRO A 243 -4.83 16.74 10.33
CA PRO A 243 -6.12 17.39 10.34
C PRO A 243 -6.13 18.61 11.29
N HIS A 244 -6.80 19.69 10.89
CA HIS A 244 -6.96 20.92 11.68
C HIS A 244 -5.67 21.52 12.21
N SER A 245 -4.57 21.41 11.46
CA SER A 245 -3.22 21.78 11.92
C SER A 245 -2.38 22.26 10.72
N PRO A 246 -1.39 23.14 10.91
CA PRO A 246 -0.48 23.54 9.85
C PRO A 246 0.65 22.55 9.61
N TYR A 247 0.60 21.37 10.22
CA TYR A 247 1.66 20.38 10.09
C TYR A 247 1.45 19.48 8.89
N VAL A 248 2.50 19.40 8.07
CA VAL A 248 2.64 18.45 6.96
C VAL A 248 3.93 17.67 7.13
N TYR A 249 3.90 16.39 6.85
CA TYR A 249 5.01 15.48 7.10
C TYR A 249 5.32 14.66 5.85
N ALA A 250 6.55 14.18 5.76
CA ALA A 250 6.90 13.07 4.88
C ALA A 250 7.92 12.16 5.58
N MET A 251 7.75 10.86 5.45
CA MET A 251 8.78 9.89 5.79
C MET A 251 9.42 9.42 4.49
N CYS A 252 10.74 9.50 4.42
CA CYS A 252 11.49 9.23 3.19
C CYS A 252 12.65 8.27 3.47
N THR A 253 13.02 7.47 2.49
CA THR A 253 14.31 6.78 2.43
C THR A 253 15.18 7.44 1.39
N ASN A 254 16.49 7.43 1.58
CA ASN A 254 17.44 7.86 0.55
C ASN A 254 18.14 6.65 -0.09
N ASP A 255 18.91 6.90 -1.13
CA ASP A 255 19.65 5.87 -1.88
C ASP A 255 20.66 5.07 -1.03
N ASN A 256 21.05 5.61 0.15
CA ASN A 256 21.87 4.91 1.12
C ASN A 256 21.04 4.12 2.15
N GLY A 257 19.74 3.99 1.96
CA GLY A 257 18.83 3.27 2.85
C GLY A 257 18.58 3.92 4.20
N LYS A 258 18.96 5.19 4.39
CA LYS A 258 18.64 5.93 5.60
C LYS A 258 17.19 6.42 5.53
N ILE A 259 16.54 6.43 6.68
CA ILE A 259 15.18 6.93 6.82
C ILE A 259 15.23 8.33 7.43
N TYR A 260 14.46 9.24 6.85
CA TYR A 260 14.29 10.61 7.32
C TYR A 260 12.83 10.96 7.52
N SER A 261 12.57 11.83 8.48
CA SER A 261 11.30 12.52 8.64
C SER A 261 11.48 13.98 8.21
N PHE A 262 10.68 14.44 7.28
CA PHE A 262 10.58 15.84 6.91
C PHE A 262 9.31 16.41 7.53
N VAL A 263 9.44 17.57 8.15
CA VAL A 263 8.36 18.23 8.91
C VAL A 263 8.23 19.67 8.46
N SER A 264 7.05 20.04 8.03
CA SER A 264 6.62 21.43 7.90
C SER A 264 5.64 21.75 9.03
N ALA A 265 5.84 22.86 9.71
CA ALA A 265 4.95 23.39 10.75
C ALA A 265 4.19 24.63 10.29
N ASN A 266 4.20 24.92 9.00
CA ASN A 266 3.64 26.13 8.40
C ASN A 266 3.06 25.88 7.01
N ASP A 267 2.21 24.84 6.90
CA ASP A 267 1.49 24.50 5.67
C ASP A 267 2.41 24.30 4.45
N GLY A 268 3.41 23.45 4.58
CA GLY A 268 4.30 23.12 3.47
C GLY A 268 5.32 24.18 3.08
N LYS A 269 5.27 25.39 3.66
CA LYS A 269 6.09 26.54 3.24
C LYS A 269 7.57 26.43 3.61
N GLN A 270 7.91 25.68 4.64
CA GLN A 270 9.28 25.41 5.08
C GLN A 270 9.37 24.00 5.66
N TRP A 271 10.50 23.33 5.43
CA TRP A 271 10.71 21.96 5.84
C TRP A 271 11.97 21.82 6.70
N LYS A 272 11.88 20.94 7.72
CA LYS A 272 13.02 20.51 8.53
C LYS A 272 13.14 18.99 8.45
N ARG A 273 14.37 18.52 8.32
CA ARG A 273 14.69 17.08 8.28
C ARG A 273 15.15 16.60 9.64
N TYR A 274 14.71 15.42 10.03
CA TYR A 274 15.12 14.71 11.23
C TYR A 274 15.46 13.26 10.89
N ASP A 275 16.41 12.67 11.61
CA ASP A 275 16.80 11.28 11.42
C ASP A 275 15.77 10.35 12.06
N VAL A 276 15.43 9.25 11.36
CA VAL A 276 14.61 8.14 11.86
C VAL A 276 15.55 6.97 12.13
N PRO A 277 15.47 6.29 13.30
CA PRO A 277 16.39 5.22 13.65
C PRO A 277 16.17 3.99 12.77
N GLY A 278 17.21 3.44 12.16
CA GLY A 278 17.15 2.28 11.30
C GLY A 278 17.41 2.62 9.84
N GLY A 279 16.84 1.88 8.95
CA GLY A 279 17.17 1.87 7.53
C GLY A 279 18.11 0.73 7.20
N TYR A 280 18.33 0.48 5.93
CA TYR A 280 19.29 -0.51 5.49
C TYR A 280 20.47 0.14 4.76
N THR A 281 21.61 -0.47 4.85
CA THR A 281 22.76 -0.12 4.01
C THR A 281 22.85 -1.14 2.90
N ALA A 282 22.39 -0.80 1.71
CA ALA A 282 22.62 -1.62 0.54
C ALA A 282 24.14 -1.64 0.23
N LYS A 283 24.82 -2.67 0.58
CA LYS A 283 26.15 -2.94 0.04
C LYS A 283 25.99 -3.39 -1.41
N GLY A 284 26.06 -2.45 -2.35
CA GLY A 284 26.12 -2.80 -3.76
C GLY A 284 25.01 -2.26 -4.66
N GLY A 285 24.31 -1.19 -4.29
CA GLY A 285 23.56 -0.36 -5.25
C GLY A 285 22.50 -1.08 -6.07
N GLY A 286 21.86 -2.10 -5.58
CA GLY A 286 20.76 -2.78 -6.26
C GLY A 286 19.43 -2.24 -5.77
N GLY A 287 18.74 -1.49 -6.63
CA GLY A 287 17.51 -0.82 -6.34
C GLY A 287 16.38 -1.74 -5.90
N PHE A 288 16.28 -1.98 -4.61
CA PHE A 288 15.05 -2.43 -4.03
C PHE A 288 14.32 -1.22 -3.47
N GLU A 289 13.21 -0.90 -4.08
CA GLU A 289 12.37 0.20 -3.68
C GLU A 289 11.62 -0.20 -2.40
N SER A 290 11.93 0.46 -1.31
CA SER A 290 11.20 0.29 -0.07
C SER A 290 10.54 1.61 0.30
N TYR A 291 9.24 1.67 0.12
CA TYR A 291 8.44 2.85 0.44
C TYR A 291 8.11 2.86 1.92
N PRO A 292 8.54 3.90 2.67
CA PRO A 292 8.04 4.05 4.02
C PRO A 292 6.58 4.49 3.98
N ASN A 293 5.79 4.00 4.93
CA ASN A 293 4.45 4.53 5.14
C ASN A 293 4.44 5.57 6.23
N LEU A 294 3.48 6.48 6.17
CA LEU A 294 3.27 7.47 7.22
C LEU A 294 1.77 7.74 7.42
N GLN A 295 1.35 7.80 8.67
CA GLN A 295 0.00 8.17 9.06
C GLN A 295 0.04 9.12 10.25
N VAL A 296 -0.81 10.15 10.21
CA VAL A 296 -1.04 11.08 11.33
C VAL A 296 -2.29 10.65 12.08
N MET A 297 -2.19 10.63 13.41
CA MET A 297 -3.32 10.33 14.28
C MET A 297 -4.01 11.63 14.74
N LYS A 298 -5.25 11.51 15.21
CA LYS A 298 -6.05 12.65 15.69
C LYS A 298 -5.42 13.40 16.87
N ASP A 299 -4.59 12.72 17.67
CA ASP A 299 -3.84 13.31 18.76
C ASP A 299 -2.53 14.00 18.34
N GLY A 300 -2.27 14.04 17.03
CA GLY A 300 -1.05 14.60 16.44
C GLY A 300 0.17 13.67 16.47
N SER A 301 0.03 12.47 17.05
CA SER A 301 1.09 11.47 16.96
C SER A 301 1.21 10.92 15.55
N LEU A 302 2.40 10.41 15.23
CA LEU A 302 2.73 9.87 13.92
C LEU A 302 3.07 8.39 14.03
N TRP A 303 2.58 7.63 13.08
CA TRP A 303 3.00 6.25 12.87
C TRP A 303 3.63 6.09 11.51
N GLY A 304 4.83 5.49 11.49
CA GLY A 304 5.53 5.11 10.27
C GLY A 304 5.66 3.60 10.17
N PHE A 305 5.86 3.10 8.97
CA PHE A 305 6.17 1.71 8.71
C PHE A 305 7.26 1.61 7.66
N TYR A 306 8.12 0.64 7.84
CA TYR A 306 9.18 0.34 6.91
C TYR A 306 9.43 -1.16 6.85
N LEU A 307 9.44 -1.68 5.63
CA LEU A 307 9.90 -3.02 5.33
C LEU A 307 11.38 -2.92 5.02
N ASP A 308 12.21 -3.43 5.93
CA ASP A 308 13.67 -3.46 5.78
C ASP A 308 14.05 -4.78 5.11
N PRO A 309 14.51 -4.76 3.87
CA PRO A 309 15.10 -5.93 3.26
C PRO A 309 16.43 -6.23 3.95
N ASP A 310 16.64 -7.46 4.38
CA ASP A 310 17.93 -7.87 4.93
C ASP A 310 19.01 -7.74 3.83
N SER A 311 19.79 -6.67 3.90
CA SER A 311 20.78 -6.27 2.89
C SER A 311 21.88 -7.31 2.65
N ASP A 312 22.13 -8.19 3.61
CA ASP A 312 23.17 -9.21 3.49
C ASP A 312 22.71 -10.45 2.70
N ASN A 313 21.44 -10.53 2.33
CA ASN A 313 20.84 -11.71 1.70
C ASN A 313 20.16 -11.43 0.36
N PHE A 314 20.59 -10.40 -0.38
CA PHE A 314 20.09 -10.16 -1.73
C PHE A 314 20.58 -11.24 -2.70
N LYS A 315 19.67 -11.99 -3.28
CA LYS A 315 19.95 -12.91 -4.37
C LYS A 315 18.94 -12.68 -5.50
N GLY A 316 19.44 -12.21 -6.62
CA GLY A 316 18.61 -11.91 -7.78
C GLY A 316 17.73 -10.67 -7.60
N GLY A 317 18.19 -9.69 -6.78
CA GLY A 317 17.45 -8.43 -6.55
C GLY A 317 16.37 -8.51 -5.45
N VAL A 318 16.02 -9.69 -4.97
CA VAL A 318 14.98 -9.88 -3.95
C VAL A 318 15.58 -10.26 -2.61
N PRO A 319 15.24 -9.58 -1.51
CA PRO A 319 15.75 -9.91 -0.19
C PRO A 319 15.29 -11.31 0.26
N LEU A 320 16.22 -12.12 0.80
CA LEU A 320 15.91 -13.46 1.30
C LEU A 320 15.31 -13.45 2.71
N ARG A 321 15.49 -12.37 3.44
CA ARG A 321 14.85 -12.10 4.73
C ARG A 321 14.47 -10.64 4.77
N SER A 322 13.29 -10.39 5.27
CA SER A 322 12.80 -9.03 5.44
C SER A 322 12.36 -8.83 6.87
N HIS A 323 12.65 -7.67 7.40
CA HIS A 323 12.17 -7.24 8.71
C HIS A 323 11.15 -6.13 8.54
N MET A 324 10.18 -6.09 9.45
CA MET A 324 9.15 -5.08 9.44
C MET A 324 9.23 -4.28 10.72
N TYR A 325 9.27 -2.97 10.57
CA TYR A 325 9.36 -2.04 11.67
C TYR A 325 8.22 -1.04 11.63
N ALA A 326 7.57 -0.87 12.79
CA ALA A 326 6.69 0.26 13.03
C ALA A 326 7.45 1.33 13.80
N TYR A 327 7.15 2.57 13.50
CA TYR A 327 7.76 3.74 14.10
C TYR A 327 6.67 4.61 14.72
N HIS A 328 6.93 5.16 15.89
CA HIS A 328 5.99 6.04 16.58
C HIS A 328 6.70 7.30 17.05
N SER A 329 6.10 8.45 16.75
CA SER A 329 6.56 9.77 17.19
C SER A 329 5.40 10.51 17.87
N VAL A 330 5.72 11.17 18.99
CA VAL A 330 4.76 12.00 19.74
C VAL A 330 5.20 13.48 19.80
N ASP A 331 6.22 13.84 19.06
CA ASP A 331 6.83 15.18 19.03
C ASP A 331 6.91 15.75 17.60
N HIS A 332 5.87 15.47 16.80
CA HIS A 332 5.77 15.91 15.41
C HIS A 332 6.92 15.40 14.52
N GLY A 333 7.28 14.13 14.65
CA GLY A 333 8.27 13.50 13.77
C GLY A 333 9.72 13.89 14.02
N LYS A 334 10.04 14.57 15.14
CA LYS A 334 11.40 14.96 15.48
C LYS A 334 12.20 13.79 16.05
N THR A 335 11.55 12.95 16.87
CA THR A 335 12.13 11.72 17.38
C THR A 335 11.18 10.55 17.19
N TRP A 336 11.76 9.36 17.06
CA TRP A 336 11.01 8.16 16.70
C TRP A 336 11.39 6.97 17.58
N LYS A 337 10.41 6.23 18.02
CA LYS A 337 10.59 4.94 18.67
C LYS A 337 10.29 3.83 17.67
N ARG A 338 11.25 2.93 17.44
CA ARG A 338 11.13 1.79 16.54
C ARG A 338 10.66 0.55 17.29
N TYR A 339 9.76 -0.22 16.66
CA TYR A 339 9.26 -1.49 17.15
C TYR A 339 9.43 -2.56 16.05
N ASP A 340 9.97 -3.71 16.42
CA ASP A 340 10.01 -4.87 15.54
C ASP A 340 8.63 -5.53 15.48
N VAL A 341 7.98 -5.43 14.34
CA VAL A 341 6.68 -6.02 14.03
C VAL A 341 6.78 -7.13 12.99
N THR A 342 7.97 -7.68 12.79
CA THR A 342 8.19 -8.84 11.93
C THR A 342 7.37 -10.03 12.42
N PRO A 343 6.55 -10.67 11.57
CA PRO A 343 5.69 -11.77 11.96
C PRO A 343 6.50 -13.03 12.27
N LYS A 344 5.96 -13.91 13.11
CA LYS A 344 6.55 -15.20 13.42
C LYS A 344 6.21 -16.30 12.41
N ASN A 345 5.12 -16.12 11.67
CA ASN A 345 4.59 -17.10 10.72
C ASN A 345 4.50 -16.51 9.31
N GLY A 346 4.14 -17.34 8.35
CA GLY A 346 3.92 -16.97 6.97
C GLY A 346 5.20 -17.04 6.14
N ALA A 347 5.37 -16.09 5.25
CA ALA A 347 6.47 -16.02 4.32
C ALA A 347 7.82 -15.72 4.99
N LYS A 348 8.91 -16.04 4.33
CA LYS A 348 10.26 -15.63 4.70
C LYS A 348 10.74 -14.44 3.90
N GLN A 349 10.25 -14.33 2.67
CA GLN A 349 10.45 -13.18 1.81
C GLN A 349 9.18 -12.34 1.82
N PHE A 350 9.36 -11.05 2.01
CA PHE A 350 8.30 -10.05 1.97
C PHE A 350 8.72 -8.91 1.07
N GLU A 351 7.75 -8.37 0.37
CA GLU A 351 7.91 -7.27 -0.56
C GLU A 351 6.73 -6.30 -0.43
N TYR A 352 6.97 -4.99 -0.61
CA TYR A 352 5.95 -3.96 -0.66
C TYR A 352 4.93 -4.02 0.50
N GLY A 353 5.37 -3.62 1.68
CA GLY A 353 4.51 -3.61 2.86
C GLY A 353 3.78 -2.28 3.06
N TRP A 354 2.54 -2.33 3.53
CA TRP A 354 1.76 -1.15 3.87
C TRP A 354 1.05 -1.29 5.21
N MET A 355 1.23 -0.31 6.08
CA MET A 355 0.63 -0.30 7.42
C MET A 355 -0.38 0.84 7.55
N SER A 356 -1.41 0.59 8.35
CA SER A 356 -2.33 1.60 8.85
C SER A 356 -2.60 1.38 10.33
N VAL A 357 -3.07 2.42 11.00
CA VAL A 357 -3.43 2.42 12.41
C VAL A 357 -4.92 2.70 12.55
N SER A 358 -5.59 1.95 13.43
CA SER A 358 -7.03 2.14 13.66
C SER A 358 -7.34 3.55 14.18
N PRO A 359 -8.53 4.10 13.89
CA PRO A 359 -8.88 5.46 14.29
C PRO A 359 -8.78 5.75 15.79
N ASP A 360 -8.90 4.72 16.63
CA ASP A 360 -8.74 4.81 18.07
C ASP A 360 -7.27 4.64 18.56
N GLY A 361 -6.33 4.46 17.65
CA GLY A 361 -4.90 4.29 17.94
C GLY A 361 -4.49 2.97 18.58
N LYS A 362 -5.43 2.02 18.78
CA LYS A 362 -5.17 0.80 19.58
C LYS A 362 -4.67 -0.37 18.77
N LYS A 363 -4.99 -0.41 17.48
CA LYS A 363 -4.62 -1.51 16.59
C LYS A 363 -3.73 -0.98 15.46
N LEU A 364 -2.72 -1.78 15.15
CA LEU A 364 -1.94 -1.66 13.94
C LEU A 364 -2.39 -2.77 12.99
N GLY A 365 -2.43 -2.47 11.71
CA GLY A 365 -2.65 -3.47 10.67
C GLY A 365 -1.64 -3.25 9.55
N TYR A 366 -1.12 -4.31 8.98
CA TYR A 366 -0.34 -4.20 7.74
C TYR A 366 -0.67 -5.33 6.79
N ALA A 367 -0.43 -5.06 5.52
CA ALA A 367 -0.48 -6.02 4.45
C ALA A 367 0.85 -6.05 3.72
N VAL A 368 1.17 -7.18 3.09
CA VAL A 368 2.45 -7.40 2.44
C VAL A 368 2.33 -8.53 1.42
N TYR A 369 3.04 -8.42 0.30
CA TYR A 369 3.33 -9.57 -0.52
C TYR A 369 4.38 -10.46 0.15
N GLY A 370 4.25 -11.76 0.01
CA GLY A 370 5.21 -12.67 0.59
C GLY A 370 5.21 -14.05 -0.05
N ARG A 371 6.32 -14.77 0.12
CA ARG A 371 6.44 -16.18 -0.27
C ARG A 371 7.33 -16.95 0.72
N PRO A 372 7.02 -18.22 0.99
CA PRO A 372 7.81 -19.04 1.92
C PRO A 372 9.24 -19.26 1.45
N THR A 373 9.43 -19.50 0.15
CA THR A 373 10.75 -19.69 -0.48
C THR A 373 10.77 -19.06 -1.88
N THR A 374 11.94 -18.96 -2.49
CA THR A 374 12.11 -18.47 -3.87
C THR A 374 11.46 -19.38 -4.93
N LYS A 375 10.99 -20.56 -4.55
CA LYS A 375 10.32 -21.51 -5.45
C LYS A 375 8.79 -21.43 -5.34
N ASP A 376 8.30 -20.72 -4.34
CA ASP A 376 6.86 -20.55 -4.13
C ASP A 376 6.34 -19.34 -4.90
N LEU A 377 5.06 -19.38 -5.22
CA LEU A 377 4.34 -18.25 -5.79
C LEU A 377 4.13 -17.17 -4.73
N TRP A 378 4.14 -15.91 -5.14
CA TRP A 378 3.80 -14.79 -4.29
C TRP A 378 2.34 -14.84 -3.85
N ARG A 379 2.10 -14.45 -2.61
CA ARG A 379 0.78 -14.36 -1.99
C ARG A 379 0.65 -13.04 -1.26
N VAL A 380 -0.57 -12.63 -1.02
CA VAL A 380 -0.86 -11.48 -0.16
C VAL A 380 -1.17 -11.98 1.25
N TYR A 381 -0.53 -11.36 2.21
CA TYR A 381 -0.74 -11.60 3.64
C TYR A 381 -1.12 -10.31 4.33
N ALA A 382 -1.93 -10.42 5.38
CA ALA A 382 -2.25 -9.29 6.22
C ALA A 382 -2.42 -9.70 7.69
N THR A 383 -2.33 -8.71 8.57
CA THR A 383 -2.55 -8.88 9.99
C THR A 383 -3.13 -7.61 10.62
N THR A 384 -3.80 -7.77 11.75
CA THR A 384 -4.08 -6.70 12.71
C THR A 384 -3.67 -7.16 14.10
N PHE A 385 -3.06 -6.28 14.87
CA PHE A 385 -2.54 -6.60 16.19
C PHE A 385 -2.48 -5.36 17.08
N THR A 386 -2.39 -5.56 18.39
CA THR A 386 -2.12 -4.50 19.36
C THR A 386 -0.60 -4.38 19.57
N LEU A 387 -0.09 -3.16 19.70
CA LEU A 387 1.34 -2.95 19.96
C LEU A 387 1.80 -3.76 21.20
N GLY A 388 2.94 -4.42 21.05
CA GLY A 388 3.48 -5.36 22.06
C GLY A 388 3.07 -6.81 21.84
N GLN A 389 2.07 -7.08 21.01
CA GLN A 389 1.77 -8.42 20.53
C GLN A 389 2.64 -8.74 19.30
N LYS A 390 3.03 -9.99 19.12
CA LYS A 390 3.67 -10.43 17.88
C LYS A 390 2.61 -10.64 16.81
N PRO A 391 2.77 -10.03 15.62
CA PRO A 391 1.83 -10.20 14.53
C PRO A 391 1.73 -11.65 14.08
N VAL A 392 0.53 -12.06 13.68
CA VAL A 392 0.25 -13.35 13.04
C VAL A 392 -0.39 -13.08 11.69
N LEU A 393 0.28 -13.44 10.63
CA LEU A 393 -0.19 -13.24 9.27
C LEU A 393 -1.30 -14.23 8.90
N THR A 394 -2.29 -13.72 8.19
CA THR A 394 -3.31 -14.50 7.49
C THR A 394 -3.13 -14.30 5.98
N SER A 395 -3.10 -15.37 5.20
CA SER A 395 -3.20 -15.27 3.75
C SER A 395 -4.60 -14.79 3.37
N LEU A 396 -4.68 -13.77 2.52
CA LEU A 396 -5.97 -13.18 2.13
C LEU A 396 -6.67 -14.02 1.06
N ASP A 397 -5.91 -14.72 0.22
CA ASP A 397 -6.42 -15.60 -0.81
C ASP A 397 -5.49 -16.79 -1.00
N GLU A 398 -5.66 -17.80 -0.14
CA GLU A 398 -4.80 -19.00 -0.16
C GLU A 398 -4.93 -19.81 -1.45
N ALA A 399 -6.12 -19.82 -2.02
CA ALA A 399 -6.41 -20.59 -3.23
C ALA A 399 -5.81 -19.95 -4.50
N ASN A 400 -5.61 -18.64 -4.48
CA ASN A 400 -5.18 -17.87 -5.65
C ASN A 400 -3.93 -17.05 -5.32
N PRO A 401 -2.74 -17.52 -5.66
CA PRO A 401 -1.52 -16.73 -5.54
C PRO A 401 -1.59 -15.49 -6.43
N VAL A 402 -0.80 -14.48 -6.09
CA VAL A 402 -0.79 -13.21 -6.84
C VAL A 402 0.04 -13.27 -8.10
N THR A 403 0.94 -14.26 -8.22
CA THR A 403 1.70 -14.54 -9.44
C THR A 403 1.33 -15.92 -10.00
N THR A 404 1.48 -16.10 -11.29
CA THR A 404 1.18 -17.36 -12.00
C THR A 404 2.42 -18.24 -12.17
N ASP A 405 3.61 -17.70 -11.95
CA ASP A 405 4.89 -18.40 -12.09
C ASP A 405 5.82 -18.05 -10.94
N SER A 406 6.49 -19.05 -10.39
CA SER A 406 7.51 -18.87 -9.34
C SER A 406 8.82 -18.29 -9.88
N ALA A 407 9.01 -18.27 -11.20
CA ALA A 407 10.16 -17.65 -11.84
C ALA A 407 10.12 -16.12 -11.80
N PHE A 408 8.96 -15.52 -11.53
CA PHE A 408 8.87 -14.09 -11.25
C PHE A 408 9.62 -13.75 -9.98
N PRO A 409 10.68 -12.94 -10.04
CA PRO A 409 11.45 -12.57 -8.86
C PRO A 409 10.65 -11.69 -7.91
N GLU A 410 9.72 -10.90 -8.45
CA GLU A 410 8.99 -9.82 -7.79
C GLU A 410 7.49 -10.10 -7.68
N ALA A 411 6.82 -9.40 -6.78
CA ALA A 411 5.37 -9.35 -6.72
C ALA A 411 4.80 -8.57 -7.93
N PRO A 412 3.50 -8.72 -8.24
CA PRO A 412 2.91 -8.16 -9.46
C PRO A 412 2.56 -6.67 -9.31
N GLY A 413 3.54 -5.81 -9.22
CA GLY A 413 3.43 -4.37 -9.02
C GLY A 413 4.18 -3.88 -7.80
N ASP A 414 4.51 -2.61 -7.74
CA ASP A 414 5.46 -2.04 -6.79
C ASP A 414 4.86 -1.78 -5.41
N PHE A 415 3.55 -1.83 -5.27
CA PHE A 415 2.90 -1.70 -3.97
C PHE A 415 1.51 -2.34 -3.92
N LEU A 416 1.05 -2.49 -2.73
CA LEU A 416 -0.31 -2.74 -2.29
C LEU A 416 -0.62 -1.74 -1.19
N MET A 417 -1.87 -1.47 -0.93
CA MET A 417 -2.22 -0.57 0.17
C MET A 417 -3.23 -1.19 1.15
N ALA A 418 -3.23 -0.63 2.36
CA ALA A 418 -4.15 -1.02 3.40
C ALA A 418 -4.57 0.19 4.23
N THR A 419 -5.81 0.19 4.72
CA THR A 419 -6.36 1.25 5.57
C THR A 419 -7.33 0.69 6.59
N PHE A 420 -7.52 1.41 7.70
CA PHE A 420 -8.68 1.22 8.56
C PHE A 420 -9.78 2.20 8.18
N ASP A 421 -11.01 1.71 8.16
CA ASP A 421 -12.18 2.59 8.04
C ASP A 421 -12.54 3.25 9.38
N ASN A 422 -13.54 4.12 9.38
CA ASN A 422 -14.02 4.82 10.57
C ASN A 422 -14.61 3.92 11.66
N ARG A 423 -14.89 2.66 11.36
CA ARG A 423 -15.37 1.62 12.30
C ARG A 423 -14.24 0.76 12.86
N GLY A 424 -13.02 0.96 12.39
CA GLY A 424 -11.86 0.15 12.76
C GLY A 424 -11.82 -1.22 12.06
N GLN A 425 -12.51 -1.38 10.94
CA GLN A 425 -12.36 -2.51 10.04
C GLN A 425 -11.14 -2.26 9.14
N PHE A 426 -10.28 -3.25 9.02
CA PHE A 426 -9.06 -3.17 8.23
C PHE A 426 -9.31 -3.69 6.83
N HIS A 427 -8.96 -2.91 5.81
CA HIS A 427 -9.15 -3.16 4.40
C HIS A 427 -7.80 -3.22 3.69
N VAL A 428 -7.69 -4.10 2.73
CA VAL A 428 -6.48 -4.29 1.91
C VAL A 428 -6.88 -4.36 0.45
N THR A 429 -6.09 -3.72 -0.42
CA THR A 429 -6.15 -3.91 -1.88
C THR A 429 -4.83 -4.44 -2.39
N TRP A 430 -4.88 -5.29 -3.40
CA TRP A 430 -3.69 -5.87 -4.00
C TRP A 430 -3.91 -6.22 -5.48
N THR A 431 -2.82 -6.35 -6.19
CA THR A 431 -2.79 -6.86 -7.57
C THR A 431 -2.71 -8.38 -7.58
N ARG A 432 -3.43 -9.02 -8.49
CA ARG A 432 -3.30 -10.44 -8.80
C ARG A 432 -3.20 -10.64 -10.30
N ALA A 433 -2.16 -11.33 -10.74
CA ALA A 433 -2.07 -11.82 -12.10
C ALA A 433 -3.11 -12.93 -12.32
N VAL A 434 -4.00 -12.77 -13.28
CA VAL A 434 -5.09 -13.72 -13.54
C VAL A 434 -4.84 -14.59 -14.77
N ASN A 435 -4.12 -14.09 -15.77
CA ASN A 435 -3.75 -14.83 -16.96
C ASN A 435 -2.39 -14.40 -17.47
N GLN A 436 -1.69 -15.34 -18.08
CA GLN A 436 -0.51 -15.04 -18.85
C GLN A 436 -0.94 -14.78 -20.30
N ILE A 437 -0.85 -13.52 -20.71
CA ILE A 437 -1.05 -13.14 -22.11
C ILE A 437 0.32 -13.17 -22.77
N ASN A 438 0.50 -13.98 -23.80
CA ASN A 438 1.66 -13.89 -24.66
C ASN A 438 1.53 -12.57 -25.45
N ALA A 439 2.22 -11.53 -24.99
CA ALA A 439 2.37 -10.34 -25.81
C ALA A 439 3.14 -10.74 -27.09
N PRO A 440 2.63 -10.43 -28.29
CA PRO A 440 3.28 -10.83 -29.54
C PRO A 440 4.66 -10.22 -29.72
N ASP A 441 5.01 -9.20 -28.98
CA ASP A 441 6.31 -8.52 -29.04
C ASP A 441 6.79 -8.30 -27.63
N GLY A 442 7.93 -8.79 -27.27
CA GLY A 442 8.57 -8.43 -26.02
C GLY A 442 8.38 -6.94 -25.78
N GLY A 443 7.60 -6.60 -24.76
CA GLY A 443 7.29 -5.20 -24.44
C GLY A 443 8.55 -4.37 -24.39
N ALA A 444 8.44 -3.09 -24.51
CA ALA A 444 9.54 -2.13 -24.61
C ALA A 444 10.58 -2.16 -23.46
N THR A 445 10.41 -3.02 -22.48
CA THR A 445 11.30 -3.20 -21.32
C THR A 445 12.44 -4.20 -21.54
N GLY A 446 12.59 -4.79 -22.71
CA GLY A 446 13.76 -5.64 -23.03
C GLY A 446 13.87 -6.97 -22.28
N GLU A 447 13.03 -7.22 -21.33
CA GLU A 447 13.02 -8.42 -20.51
C GLU A 447 11.98 -9.37 -21.04
N GLY A 448 12.17 -10.11 -22.06
CA GLY A 448 11.37 -11.17 -22.68
C GLY A 448 10.07 -11.57 -21.97
N GLN A 449 9.31 -10.63 -21.46
CA GLN A 449 8.30 -10.79 -20.46
C GLN A 449 6.95 -11.01 -21.08
N ARG A 450 6.37 -12.03 -20.65
CA ARG A 450 5.00 -12.40 -20.77
C ARG A 450 4.15 -11.31 -20.11
N SER A 451 3.42 -10.54 -20.88
CA SER A 451 2.45 -9.60 -20.31
C SER A 451 1.47 -10.35 -19.42
N LEU A 452 1.40 -9.93 -18.18
CA LEU A 452 0.42 -10.48 -17.24
C LEU A 452 -0.85 -9.64 -17.34
N PHE A 453 -1.98 -10.30 -17.51
CA PHE A 453 -3.24 -9.65 -17.23
C PHE A 453 -3.45 -9.62 -15.72
N ARG A 454 -3.63 -8.44 -15.17
CA ARG A 454 -3.71 -8.20 -13.73
C ARG A 454 -5.06 -7.61 -13.34
N ASP A 455 -5.60 -8.03 -12.23
CA ASP A 455 -6.81 -7.50 -11.63
C ASP A 455 -6.56 -7.02 -10.21
N ILE A 456 -7.36 -6.06 -9.77
CA ILE A 456 -7.37 -5.58 -8.40
C ILE A 456 -8.40 -6.34 -7.59
N TYR A 457 -7.97 -6.78 -6.42
CA TYR A 457 -8.80 -7.41 -5.40
C TYR A 457 -8.75 -6.63 -4.10
N SER A 458 -9.80 -6.73 -3.32
CA SER A 458 -9.86 -6.20 -1.97
C SER A 458 -10.39 -7.24 -0.98
N ALA A 459 -9.97 -7.15 0.27
CA ALA A 459 -10.54 -7.92 1.38
C ALA A 459 -10.55 -7.08 2.66
N SER A 460 -11.49 -7.41 3.55
CA SER A 460 -11.69 -6.70 4.81
C SER A 460 -11.72 -7.68 5.98
N THR A 461 -11.28 -7.25 7.16
CA THR A 461 -11.46 -8.03 8.39
C THR A 461 -12.95 -8.22 8.68
N LYS A 462 -13.29 -9.41 9.24
CA LYS A 462 -14.67 -9.72 9.68
C LYS A 462 -14.96 -9.13 11.04
#